data_6a5413ab4cbd873005b173aa837d56bf
#
_entry.id   6a5413ab4cbd873005b173aa837d56bf
#
_cell.length_a   1.000
_cell.length_b   1.000
_cell.length_c   1.000
_cell.angle_alpha   90.00
_cell.angle_beta   90.00
_cell.angle_gamma   90.00
#
_symmetry.space_group_name_H-M   'P 1'
#
loop_
_entity.id
_entity.type
_entity.pdbx_description
1 polymer ?
#
loop_
_entity_poly.entity_id
_entity_poly.type
_entity_poly.pdbx_seq_one_letter_code
_entity_poly.pdbx_strand_id
1 'polypeptide(L)'
;MNHGTLIFLGLLLTFLGSWSGMVLGPQVQIGRQQPDVQLQPLNRPPAEGDVGEIYPQARAGLAAQGREIYQREGCYYCHSQQVSPHPADARWTQLKRFSVHRDYLFDQPAMFGVQRLGPDLSNIGLRQPDENWHLVHLFAPNAFMDGKAGNKSTMPPYPHLFDYRKIMPQGGSTSALKLPESVILPKQYLDGYEVVPTAEARALVAYLKSLRQDVNLFEAPMYAPKAKTNAVSQTATNGAAK
;
A
#
# COMPACT_ATOMS: atom_id res chain seq x y z
N MET A 1 -3.03 8.92 58.76
CA MET A 1 -2.49 9.33 57.45
C MET A 1 -3.49 10.28 56.80
N ASN A 2 -3.03 11.43 56.31
CA ASN A 2 -3.96 12.35 55.63
C ASN A 2 -4.46 11.74 54.32
N HIS A 3 -5.76 11.67 54.13
CA HIS A 3 -6.35 11.15 52.88
C HIS A 3 -5.83 11.88 51.64
N GLY A 4 -5.48 13.19 51.75
CA GLY A 4 -4.87 13.96 50.68
C GLY A 4 -3.55 13.37 50.16
N THR A 5 -2.68 12.90 51.04
CA THR A 5 -1.42 12.25 50.64
C THR A 5 -1.65 10.92 49.92
N LEU A 6 -2.64 10.13 50.37
CA LEU A 6 -2.98 8.87 49.69
C LEU A 6 -3.57 9.08 48.30
N ILE A 7 -4.45 10.07 48.15
CA ILE A 7 -5.02 10.46 46.85
C ILE A 7 -3.92 10.95 45.91
N PHE A 8 -3.01 11.82 46.39
CA PHE A 8 -1.89 12.31 45.58
C PHE A 8 -0.97 11.17 45.14
N LEU A 9 -0.60 10.26 46.02
CA LEU A 9 0.21 9.11 45.66
C LEU A 9 -0.47 8.17 44.67
N GLY A 10 -1.77 7.96 44.84
CA GLY A 10 -2.57 7.16 43.90
C GLY A 10 -2.58 7.76 42.51
N LEU A 11 -2.84 9.06 42.39
CA LEU A 11 -2.82 9.79 41.13
C LEU A 11 -1.43 9.79 40.49
N LEU A 12 -0.38 10.01 41.31
CA LEU A 12 1.00 9.99 40.81
C LEU A 12 1.39 8.60 40.27
N LEU A 13 1.04 7.54 40.97
CA LEU A 13 1.32 6.16 40.54
C LEU A 13 0.58 5.81 39.25
N THR A 14 -0.70 6.18 39.14
CA THR A 14 -1.46 5.93 37.89
C THR A 14 -0.89 6.71 36.72
N PHE A 15 -0.51 7.97 36.94
CA PHE A 15 0.10 8.79 35.89
C PHE A 15 1.45 8.21 35.46
N LEU A 16 2.35 7.91 36.41
CA LEU A 16 3.67 7.33 36.10
C LEU A 16 3.56 5.97 35.45
N GLY A 17 2.61 5.12 35.91
CA GLY A 17 2.36 3.81 35.32
C GLY A 17 1.86 3.91 33.88
N SER A 18 0.88 4.79 33.65
CA SER A 18 0.35 5.06 32.30
C SER A 18 1.42 5.63 31.37
N TRP A 19 2.17 6.63 31.83
CA TRP A 19 3.23 7.24 31.03
C TRP A 19 4.34 6.22 30.72
N SER A 20 4.75 5.42 31.70
CA SER A 20 5.79 4.40 31.49
C SER A 20 5.33 3.34 30.49
N GLY A 21 4.09 2.87 30.58
CA GLY A 21 3.55 1.84 29.69
C GLY A 21 3.27 2.35 28.27
N MET A 22 2.75 3.57 28.14
CA MET A 22 2.31 4.10 26.83
C MET A 22 3.36 4.91 26.08
N VAL A 23 4.33 5.48 26.80
CA VAL A 23 5.36 6.33 26.19
C VAL A 23 6.74 5.70 26.31
N LEU A 24 7.17 5.42 27.52
CA LEU A 24 8.55 4.96 27.77
C LEU A 24 8.77 3.54 27.23
N GLY A 25 7.81 2.63 27.45
CA GLY A 25 7.88 1.26 26.95
C GLY A 25 8.04 1.19 25.43
N PRO A 26 7.10 1.75 24.64
CA PRO A 26 7.24 1.83 23.19
C PRO A 26 8.52 2.55 22.72
N GLN A 27 8.89 3.66 23.36
CA GLN A 27 10.12 4.38 23.01
C GLN A 27 11.38 3.53 23.17
N VAL A 28 11.45 2.71 24.22
CA VAL A 28 12.60 1.80 24.43
C VAL A 28 12.59 0.65 23.43
N GLN A 29 11.40 0.11 23.11
CA GLN A 29 11.25 -1.06 22.24
C GLN A 29 11.42 -0.72 20.75
N ILE A 30 10.84 0.37 20.30
CA ILE A 30 10.76 0.70 18.87
C ILE A 30 11.43 2.03 18.49
N GLY A 31 11.55 2.98 19.41
CA GLY A 31 12.09 4.32 19.11
C GLY A 31 13.59 4.33 18.75
N ARG A 32 14.29 3.22 18.93
CA ARG A 32 15.71 3.06 18.57
C ARG A 32 15.95 2.18 17.38
N GLN A 33 14.88 1.76 16.69
CA GLN A 33 15.04 0.93 15.51
C GLN A 33 15.73 1.70 14.39
N GLN A 34 16.61 1.01 13.70
CA GLN A 34 17.35 1.51 12.56
C GLN A 34 16.99 0.68 11.31
N PRO A 35 17.15 1.25 10.11
CA PRO A 35 17.14 0.45 8.90
C PRO A 35 18.14 -0.70 9.01
N ASP A 36 17.79 -1.84 8.46
CA ASP A 36 18.62 -3.04 8.52
C ASP A 36 18.97 -3.52 7.11
N VAL A 37 20.13 -4.14 6.98
CA VAL A 37 20.58 -4.70 5.70
C VAL A 37 19.92 -6.05 5.49
N GLN A 38 19.07 -6.15 4.50
CA GLN A 38 18.39 -7.39 4.14
C GLN A 38 19.20 -8.14 3.09
N LEU A 39 19.70 -9.30 3.45
CA LEU A 39 20.54 -10.14 2.59
C LEU A 39 19.74 -10.99 1.59
N GLN A 40 18.41 -10.98 1.66
CA GLN A 40 17.58 -11.85 0.84
C GLN A 40 16.55 -11.09 0.01
N PRO A 41 16.73 -11.00 -1.30
CA PRO A 41 15.60 -10.80 -2.18
C PRO A 41 14.68 -12.03 -2.09
N LEU A 42 13.37 -11.80 -2.00
CA LEU A 42 12.32 -12.77 -1.69
C LEU A 42 12.25 -14.03 -2.57
N ASN A 43 12.90 -14.06 -3.71
CA ASN A 43 12.66 -15.05 -4.75
C ASN A 43 13.86 -15.96 -5.07
N ARG A 44 14.99 -15.78 -4.41
CA ARG A 44 16.17 -16.64 -4.60
C ARG A 44 17.00 -16.74 -3.33
N PRO A 45 17.75 -17.83 -3.11
CA PRO A 45 18.76 -17.86 -2.06
C PRO A 45 19.84 -16.79 -2.32
N PRO A 46 20.44 -16.21 -1.27
CA PRO A 46 21.52 -15.25 -1.43
C PRO A 46 22.66 -15.85 -2.22
N ALA A 47 23.13 -15.13 -3.24
CA ALA A 47 24.33 -15.51 -3.97
C ALA A 47 25.55 -14.85 -3.32
N GLU A 48 26.71 -15.48 -3.49
CA GLU A 48 27.98 -14.92 -3.03
C GLU A 48 28.24 -13.59 -3.76
N GLY A 49 28.36 -12.49 -2.99
CA GLY A 49 28.51 -11.14 -3.53
C GLY A 49 27.21 -10.32 -3.60
N ASP A 50 26.06 -10.86 -3.19
CA ASP A 50 24.84 -10.04 -3.05
C ASP A 50 25.06 -8.98 -1.95
N VAL A 51 25.00 -7.72 -2.36
CA VAL A 51 24.97 -6.60 -1.42
C VAL A 51 23.52 -6.46 -0.95
N GLY A 52 23.27 -6.70 0.32
CA GLY A 52 21.92 -6.57 0.89
C GLY A 52 21.39 -5.16 0.73
N GLU A 53 20.11 -5.05 0.41
CA GLU A 53 19.43 -3.76 0.37
C GLU A 53 19.07 -3.29 1.78
N ILE A 54 19.28 -2.01 2.06
CA ILE A 54 18.87 -1.39 3.32
C ILE A 54 17.33 -1.28 3.32
N TYR A 55 16.69 -1.77 4.35
CA TYR A 55 15.26 -1.68 4.52
C TYR A 55 14.88 -1.11 5.89
N PRO A 56 13.90 -0.21 5.97
CA PRO A 56 13.27 0.48 4.85
C PRO A 56 14.18 1.55 4.24
N GLN A 57 13.87 1.95 3.02
CA GLN A 57 14.54 3.07 2.37
C GLN A 57 13.73 4.36 2.55
N ALA A 58 14.42 5.46 2.81
CA ALA A 58 13.80 6.78 2.79
C ALA A 58 13.38 7.12 1.36
N ARG A 59 12.14 7.57 1.20
CA ARG A 59 11.67 8.02 -0.12
C ARG A 59 12.29 9.34 -0.49
N ALA A 60 12.78 9.45 -1.71
CA ALA A 60 13.41 10.65 -2.25
C ALA A 60 12.77 11.06 -3.59
N GLY A 61 13.08 12.27 -4.05
CA GLY A 61 12.66 12.77 -5.36
C GLY A 61 11.14 12.77 -5.54
N LEU A 62 10.67 12.26 -6.66
CA LEU A 62 9.25 12.25 -7.01
C LEU A 62 8.39 11.47 -6.02
N ALA A 63 8.91 10.38 -5.44
CA ALA A 63 8.15 9.59 -4.47
C ALA A 63 7.90 10.38 -3.16
N ALA A 64 8.85 11.19 -2.72
CA ALA A 64 8.66 12.07 -1.55
C ALA A 64 7.60 13.14 -1.84
N GLN A 65 7.69 13.81 -3.01
CA GLN A 65 6.67 14.77 -3.45
C GLN A 65 5.29 14.12 -3.60
N GLY A 66 5.24 12.93 -4.16
CA GLY A 66 4.00 12.17 -4.32
C GLY A 66 3.33 11.81 -2.99
N ARG A 67 4.13 11.60 -1.92
CA ARG A 67 3.60 11.40 -0.58
C ARG A 67 2.86 12.63 -0.05
N GLU A 68 3.37 13.82 -0.30
CA GLU A 68 2.69 15.08 0.08
C GLU A 68 1.37 15.25 -0.69
N ILE A 69 1.38 14.91 -1.98
CA ILE A 69 0.17 14.93 -2.81
C ILE A 69 -0.84 13.90 -2.30
N TYR A 70 -0.42 12.68 -1.97
CA TYR A 70 -1.27 11.64 -1.39
C TYR A 70 -1.98 12.12 -0.12
N GLN A 71 -1.27 12.86 0.75
CA GLN A 71 -1.85 13.47 1.93
C GLN A 71 -2.83 14.59 1.58
N ARG A 72 -2.42 15.50 0.70
CA ARG A 72 -3.22 16.66 0.29
C ARG A 72 -4.54 16.23 -0.37
N GLU A 73 -4.49 15.24 -1.23
CA GLU A 73 -5.68 14.70 -1.91
C GLU A 73 -6.57 13.82 -0.99
N GLY A 74 -6.13 13.54 0.23
CA GLY A 74 -6.91 12.81 1.22
C GLY A 74 -7.06 11.31 0.95
N CYS A 75 -6.18 10.71 0.17
CA CYS A 75 -6.26 9.29 -0.21
C CYS A 75 -6.29 8.37 1.02
N TYR A 76 -5.59 8.75 2.09
CA TYR A 76 -5.54 8.01 3.35
C TYR A 76 -6.88 7.97 4.11
N TYR A 77 -7.87 8.77 3.75
CA TYR A 77 -9.20 8.64 4.34
C TYR A 77 -9.89 7.34 3.91
N CYS A 78 -9.68 6.92 2.66
CA CYS A 78 -10.31 5.73 2.10
C CYS A 78 -9.38 4.53 2.00
N HIS A 79 -8.07 4.75 1.89
CA HIS A 79 -7.06 3.71 1.74
C HIS A 79 -6.17 3.60 2.97
N SER A 80 -5.91 2.36 3.41
CA SER A 80 -4.90 2.07 4.42
C SER A 80 -3.56 1.75 3.76
N GLN A 81 -2.50 1.91 4.55
CA GLN A 81 -1.16 1.41 4.23
C GLN A 81 -0.66 0.57 5.41
N GLN A 82 -1.50 -0.34 5.88
CA GLN A 82 -1.20 -1.23 7.00
C GLN A 82 -1.86 -2.57 6.79
N VAL A 83 -1.05 -3.60 6.65
CA VAL A 83 -1.50 -4.98 6.63
C VAL A 83 -1.64 -5.47 8.05
N SER A 84 -2.86 -5.67 8.52
CA SER A 84 -3.13 -6.23 9.84
C SER A 84 -3.32 -7.75 9.79
N PRO A 85 -3.25 -8.46 10.94
CA PRO A 85 -3.57 -9.89 11.01
C PRO A 85 -5.03 -10.23 10.69
N HIS A 86 -5.86 -9.23 10.38
CA HIS A 86 -7.27 -9.45 10.09
C HIS A 86 -7.46 -10.22 8.77
N PRO A 87 -8.32 -11.24 8.71
CA PRO A 87 -8.51 -12.05 7.51
C PRO A 87 -8.92 -11.25 6.26
N ALA A 88 -9.57 -10.08 6.42
CA ALA A 88 -9.94 -9.21 5.32
C ALA A 88 -8.71 -8.60 4.62
N ASP A 89 -7.63 -8.31 5.36
CA ASP A 89 -6.42 -7.73 4.80
C ASP A 89 -5.62 -8.75 3.96
N ALA A 90 -5.70 -10.02 4.31
CA ALA A 90 -5.06 -11.10 3.54
C ALA A 90 -5.53 -11.19 2.08
N ARG A 91 -6.73 -10.68 1.76
CA ARG A 91 -7.25 -10.63 0.38
C ARG A 91 -6.61 -9.53 -0.46
N TRP A 92 -6.24 -8.43 0.17
CA TRP A 92 -5.69 -7.25 -0.49
C TRP A 92 -4.18 -7.28 -0.60
N THR A 93 -3.58 -8.16 0.17
CA THR A 93 -2.15 -8.32 0.19
C THR A 93 -1.81 -9.61 -0.52
N GLN A 94 -1.34 -9.50 -1.71
CA GLN A 94 -0.55 -10.60 -2.29
C GLN A 94 0.74 -10.80 -1.50
N LEU A 95 0.81 -10.11 -0.37
CA LEU A 95 1.93 -10.18 0.53
C LEU A 95 1.73 -11.23 1.57
N LYS A 96 2.78 -11.70 1.88
CA LYS A 96 3.08 -12.85 2.66
C LYS A 96 3.40 -12.49 4.11
N ARG A 97 3.28 -11.24 4.54
CA ARG A 97 3.51 -10.80 5.91
C ARG A 97 2.66 -9.62 6.34
N PHE A 98 2.56 -9.40 7.63
CA PHE A 98 1.92 -8.23 8.22
C PHE A 98 2.87 -7.04 8.29
N SER A 99 2.30 -5.85 8.35
CA SER A 99 3.09 -4.65 8.57
C SER A 99 3.61 -4.59 10.00
N VAL A 100 4.85 -4.15 10.13
CA VAL A 100 5.50 -3.92 11.43
C VAL A 100 6.00 -2.49 11.52
N HIS A 101 6.34 -2.04 12.71
CA HIS A 101 6.77 -0.67 12.95
C HIS A 101 8.00 -0.27 12.12
N ARG A 102 8.89 -1.21 11.79
CA ARG A 102 10.06 -0.95 10.91
C ARG A 102 9.66 -0.44 9.53
N ASP A 103 8.53 -0.88 8.99
CA ASP A 103 8.04 -0.45 7.67
C ASP A 103 7.81 1.07 7.59
N TYR A 104 7.62 1.72 8.74
CA TYR A 104 7.25 3.13 8.84
C TYR A 104 8.35 4.04 9.41
N LEU A 105 9.59 3.58 9.54
CA LEU A 105 10.67 4.36 10.14
C LEU A 105 10.85 5.75 9.52
N PHE A 106 10.61 5.87 8.22
CA PHE A 106 10.72 7.12 7.46
C PHE A 106 9.37 7.75 7.11
N ASP A 107 8.27 7.18 7.61
CA ASP A 107 6.92 7.69 7.36
C ASP A 107 6.40 8.48 8.55
N GLN A 108 6.52 9.81 8.50
CA GLN A 108 6.02 10.70 9.53
C GLN A 108 5.04 11.73 8.93
N PRO A 109 3.76 11.63 9.28
CA PRO A 109 3.08 10.55 10.01
C PRO A 109 2.90 9.28 9.15
N ALA A 110 2.81 8.11 9.79
CA ALA A 110 2.47 6.88 9.09
C ALA A 110 0.99 6.94 8.59
N MET A 111 0.76 6.46 7.36
CA MET A 111 -0.55 6.54 6.70
C MET A 111 -1.37 5.27 6.93
N PHE A 112 -1.72 4.98 8.18
CA PHE A 112 -2.48 3.77 8.52
C PHE A 112 -3.86 3.68 7.89
N GLY A 113 -4.41 4.83 7.45
CA GLY A 113 -5.75 4.93 6.89
C GLY A 113 -6.82 5.16 7.96
N VAL A 114 -7.97 5.71 7.53
CA VAL A 114 -9.06 6.06 8.45
C VAL A 114 -10.24 5.09 8.33
N GLN A 115 -10.76 4.86 7.14
CA GLN A 115 -12.00 4.10 6.94
C GLN A 115 -11.84 2.77 6.19
N ARG A 116 -10.76 2.56 5.46
CA ARG A 116 -10.55 1.34 4.65
C ARG A 116 -11.69 1.02 3.67
N LEU A 117 -12.25 2.03 3.04
CA LEU A 117 -13.28 1.87 2.00
C LEU A 117 -12.68 1.28 0.72
N GLY A 118 -11.48 1.71 0.38
CA GLY A 118 -10.67 1.14 -0.70
C GLY A 118 -9.73 0.04 -0.21
N PRO A 119 -9.08 -0.67 -1.15
CA PRO A 119 -8.09 -1.68 -0.81
C PRO A 119 -6.87 -1.07 -0.12
N ASP A 120 -6.18 -1.88 0.70
CA ASP A 120 -4.90 -1.51 1.30
C ASP A 120 -3.83 -1.27 0.23
N LEU A 121 -3.05 -0.23 0.38
CA LEU A 121 -2.04 0.21 -0.58
C LEU A 121 -0.59 -0.08 -0.14
N SER A 122 -0.35 -0.73 1.00
CA SER A 122 1.01 -1.04 1.49
C SER A 122 1.92 -1.66 0.44
N ASN A 123 1.34 -2.33 -0.54
CA ASN A 123 2.05 -3.08 -1.57
C ASN A 123 1.50 -2.88 -2.97
N ILE A 124 0.91 -1.74 -3.17
CA ILE A 124 0.33 -1.43 -4.47
C ILE A 124 1.40 -1.40 -5.57
N GLY A 125 2.63 -0.98 -5.25
CA GLY A 125 3.73 -0.96 -6.20
C GLY A 125 4.15 -2.34 -6.72
N LEU A 126 3.92 -3.41 -5.92
CA LEU A 126 4.12 -4.79 -6.38
C LEU A 126 2.90 -5.34 -7.12
N ARG A 127 1.73 -5.05 -6.58
CA ARG A 127 0.46 -5.56 -7.09
C ARG A 127 0.10 -4.96 -8.45
N GLN A 128 0.45 -3.69 -8.65
CA GLN A 128 0.24 -2.95 -9.87
C GLN A 128 1.51 -2.17 -10.24
N PRO A 129 2.45 -2.78 -10.95
CA PRO A 129 3.68 -2.11 -11.36
C PRO A 129 3.49 -1.16 -12.55
N ASP A 130 2.38 -1.29 -13.31
CA ASP A 130 2.12 -0.48 -14.50
C ASP A 130 1.72 0.95 -14.14
N GLU A 131 2.52 1.90 -14.61
CA GLU A 131 2.32 3.32 -14.40
C GLU A 131 1.05 3.84 -15.09
N ASN A 132 0.79 3.39 -16.32
CA ASN A 132 -0.39 3.82 -17.06
C ASN A 132 -1.67 3.36 -16.36
N TRP A 133 -1.67 2.17 -15.78
CA TRP A 133 -2.80 1.69 -15.01
C TRP A 133 -3.13 2.63 -13.85
N HIS A 134 -2.12 3.06 -13.09
CA HIS A 134 -2.31 4.01 -11.98
C HIS A 134 -2.87 5.34 -12.46
N LEU A 135 -2.29 5.89 -13.52
CA LEU A 135 -2.74 7.16 -14.10
C LEU A 135 -4.18 7.08 -14.59
N VAL A 136 -4.53 6.03 -15.33
CA VAL A 136 -5.90 5.80 -15.80
C VAL A 136 -6.85 5.59 -14.63
N HIS A 137 -6.44 4.87 -13.59
CA HIS A 137 -7.27 4.65 -12.40
C HIS A 137 -7.54 5.94 -11.62
N LEU A 138 -6.57 6.86 -11.54
CA LEU A 138 -6.76 8.18 -10.94
C LEU A 138 -7.68 9.06 -11.80
N PHE A 139 -7.53 9.01 -13.11
CA PHE A 139 -8.33 9.79 -14.05
C PHE A 139 -9.78 9.30 -14.14
N ALA A 140 -9.97 8.00 -14.27
CA ALA A 140 -11.24 7.34 -14.47
C ALA A 140 -11.30 6.01 -13.69
N PRO A 141 -11.63 6.03 -12.38
CA PRO A 141 -11.59 4.83 -11.53
C PRO A 141 -12.47 3.67 -12.01
N ASN A 142 -13.48 3.96 -12.80
CA ASN A 142 -14.37 2.95 -13.40
C ASN A 142 -13.83 2.33 -14.69
N ALA A 143 -12.70 2.80 -15.22
CA ALA A 143 -12.14 2.35 -16.50
C ALA A 143 -11.89 0.83 -16.56
N PHE A 144 -11.56 0.22 -15.43
CA PHE A 144 -11.23 -1.20 -15.31
C PHE A 144 -12.34 -2.04 -14.66
N MET A 145 -13.54 -1.46 -14.50
CA MET A 145 -14.70 -2.20 -13.99
C MET A 145 -15.42 -2.92 -15.13
N ASP A 146 -16.05 -4.04 -14.81
CA ASP A 146 -16.73 -4.90 -15.81
C ASP A 146 -18.04 -4.33 -16.35
N GLY A 147 -18.41 -3.11 -15.99
CA GLY A 147 -19.62 -2.41 -16.45
C GLY A 147 -20.95 -3.00 -15.95
N LYS A 148 -20.93 -4.06 -15.15
CA LYS A 148 -22.15 -4.64 -14.60
C LYS A 148 -22.84 -3.70 -13.63
N ALA A 149 -24.16 -3.74 -13.61
CA ALA A 149 -24.97 -2.96 -12.70
C ALA A 149 -24.56 -3.24 -11.24
N GLY A 150 -24.21 -2.17 -10.50
CA GLY A 150 -23.73 -2.26 -9.12
C GLY A 150 -22.22 -2.44 -8.95
N ASN A 151 -21.48 -2.74 -10.01
CA ASN A 151 -20.02 -2.83 -9.95
C ASN A 151 -19.36 -1.53 -10.41
N LYS A 152 -19.45 -0.50 -9.56
CA LYS A 152 -18.81 0.81 -9.79
C LYS A 152 -17.81 1.09 -8.69
N SER A 153 -16.72 1.74 -9.05
CA SER A 153 -15.78 2.26 -8.09
C SER A 153 -16.42 3.36 -7.24
N THR A 154 -16.24 3.31 -5.94
CA THR A 154 -16.59 4.41 -5.03
C THR A 154 -15.51 5.48 -4.97
N MET A 155 -14.33 5.20 -5.53
CA MET A 155 -13.24 6.16 -5.62
C MET A 155 -13.63 7.31 -6.56
N PRO A 156 -13.49 8.58 -6.14
CA PRO A 156 -13.73 9.72 -7.02
C PRO A 156 -12.63 9.83 -8.09
N PRO A 157 -12.93 10.37 -9.28
CA PRO A 157 -11.91 10.74 -10.24
C PRO A 157 -11.15 12.00 -9.80
N TYR A 158 -9.90 12.12 -10.21
CA TYR A 158 -9.00 13.26 -9.93
C TYR A 158 -8.62 13.99 -11.24
N PRO A 159 -9.58 14.59 -11.96
CA PRO A 159 -9.32 15.19 -13.28
C PRO A 159 -8.37 16.38 -13.22
N HIS A 160 -8.26 17.06 -12.08
CA HIS A 160 -7.35 18.19 -11.87
C HIS A 160 -5.86 17.81 -11.87
N LEU A 161 -5.56 16.52 -11.78
CA LEU A 161 -4.20 15.98 -11.94
C LEU A 161 -3.82 15.76 -13.41
N PHE A 162 -4.68 16.16 -14.36
CA PHE A 162 -4.49 15.91 -15.79
C PHE A 162 -4.82 17.14 -16.63
N ASP A 163 -4.07 17.32 -17.71
CA ASP A 163 -4.27 18.37 -18.71
C ASP A 163 -4.91 17.80 -19.97
N TYR A 164 -5.87 18.53 -20.56
CA TYR A 164 -6.38 18.25 -21.89
C TYR A 164 -5.59 19.08 -22.89
N ARG A 165 -4.88 18.44 -23.80
CA ARG A 165 -4.04 19.10 -24.82
C ARG A 165 -4.52 18.76 -26.21
N LYS A 166 -4.45 19.74 -27.14
CA LYS A 166 -4.70 19.44 -28.55
C LYS A 166 -3.57 18.58 -29.11
N ILE A 167 -3.95 17.57 -29.85
CA ILE A 167 -2.98 16.73 -30.57
C ILE A 167 -2.34 17.59 -31.66
N MET A 168 -1.03 17.64 -31.64
CA MET A 168 -0.25 18.43 -32.61
C MET A 168 -0.23 17.73 -33.98
N PRO A 169 -0.03 18.47 -35.09
CA PRO A 169 0.05 17.86 -36.43
C PRO A 169 1.11 16.75 -36.59
N GLN A 170 2.13 16.78 -35.72
CA GLN A 170 3.18 15.76 -35.67
C GLN A 170 2.76 14.46 -34.96
N GLY A 171 1.56 14.41 -34.39
CA GLY A 171 1.03 13.30 -33.63
C GLY A 171 0.84 13.59 -32.15
N GLY A 172 0.29 12.64 -31.43
CA GLY A 172 0.08 12.72 -29.98
C GLY A 172 1.38 12.65 -29.19
N SER A 173 1.34 13.17 -27.96
CA SER A 173 2.47 13.15 -27.03
C SER A 173 2.76 11.72 -26.55
N THR A 174 4.03 11.37 -26.43
CA THR A 174 4.48 10.12 -25.79
C THR A 174 4.06 10.03 -24.33
N SER A 175 3.74 11.18 -23.72
CA SER A 175 3.28 11.29 -22.34
C SER A 175 1.76 11.19 -22.19
N ALA A 176 1.01 11.07 -23.29
CA ALA A 176 -0.45 10.96 -23.25
C ALA A 176 -0.88 9.63 -22.58
N LEU A 177 -1.97 9.69 -21.81
CA LEU A 177 -2.60 8.52 -21.26
C LEU A 177 -3.07 7.59 -22.38
N LYS A 178 -2.79 6.31 -22.21
CA LYS A 178 -3.39 5.24 -23.03
C LYS A 178 -4.72 4.85 -22.38
N LEU A 179 -5.77 5.56 -22.79
CA LEU A 179 -7.10 5.35 -22.25
C LEU A 179 -7.73 4.10 -22.87
N PRO A 180 -8.36 3.22 -22.08
CA PRO A 180 -9.18 2.14 -22.61
C PRO A 180 -10.47 2.71 -23.24
N GLU A 181 -11.06 1.97 -24.16
CA GLU A 181 -12.29 2.36 -24.87
C GLU A 181 -13.49 2.61 -23.94
N SER A 182 -13.45 2.03 -22.74
CA SER A 182 -14.48 2.23 -21.71
C SER A 182 -14.52 3.66 -21.15
N VAL A 183 -13.45 4.45 -21.36
CA VAL A 183 -13.35 5.82 -20.84
C VAL A 183 -13.90 6.79 -21.87
N ILE A 184 -15.02 7.42 -21.54
CA ILE A 184 -15.63 8.44 -22.39
C ILE A 184 -15.17 9.81 -21.91
N LEU A 185 -14.47 10.54 -22.78
CA LEU A 185 -14.07 11.92 -22.50
C LEU A 185 -15.28 12.87 -22.60
N PRO A 186 -15.24 14.03 -21.93
CA PRO A 186 -16.22 15.09 -22.12
C PRO A 186 -16.32 15.48 -23.59
N LYS A 187 -17.53 15.78 -24.08
CA LYS A 187 -17.84 16.07 -25.51
C LYS A 187 -16.87 17.07 -26.15
N GLN A 188 -16.44 18.07 -25.39
CA GLN A 188 -15.52 19.13 -25.85
C GLN A 188 -14.09 18.64 -26.10
N TYR A 189 -13.74 17.43 -25.64
CA TYR A 189 -12.41 16.84 -25.76
C TYR A 189 -12.41 15.50 -26.49
N LEU A 190 -13.53 15.14 -27.16
CA LEU A 190 -13.63 13.86 -27.89
C LEU A 190 -12.70 13.79 -29.09
N ASP A 191 -12.60 14.90 -29.85
CA ASP A 191 -11.86 14.91 -31.09
C ASP A 191 -10.66 15.83 -31.01
N GLY A 192 -9.50 15.29 -31.37
CA GLY A 192 -8.27 16.07 -31.49
C GLY A 192 -7.62 16.50 -30.18
N TYR A 193 -8.02 15.89 -29.06
CA TYR A 193 -7.39 16.11 -27.75
C TYR A 193 -6.80 14.84 -27.17
N GLU A 194 -5.78 15.00 -26.38
CA GLU A 194 -5.15 13.96 -25.57
C GLU A 194 -5.17 14.37 -24.09
N VAL A 195 -5.16 13.38 -23.21
CA VAL A 195 -5.07 13.56 -21.76
C VAL A 195 -3.63 13.32 -21.33
N VAL A 196 -3.02 14.31 -20.69
CA VAL A 196 -1.62 14.24 -20.26
C VAL A 196 -1.53 14.38 -18.74
N PRO A 197 -0.86 13.48 -18.03
CA PRO A 197 -0.68 13.61 -16.59
C PRO A 197 0.22 14.81 -16.26
N THR A 198 -0.17 15.58 -15.24
CA THR A 198 0.65 16.65 -14.68
C THR A 198 1.87 16.08 -13.95
N ALA A 199 2.79 16.95 -13.55
CA ALA A 199 3.93 16.58 -12.70
C ALA A 199 3.44 15.99 -11.35
N GLU A 200 2.34 16.51 -10.82
CA GLU A 200 1.74 16.02 -9.58
C GLU A 200 1.17 14.61 -9.72
N ALA A 201 0.47 14.32 -10.82
CA ALA A 201 -0.01 12.95 -11.09
C ALA A 201 1.14 11.95 -11.14
N ARG A 202 2.22 12.30 -11.82
CA ARG A 202 3.43 11.44 -11.93
C ARG A 202 4.12 11.26 -10.58
N ALA A 203 4.23 12.31 -9.79
CA ALA A 203 4.80 12.22 -8.44
C ALA A 203 3.95 11.32 -7.55
N LEU A 204 2.62 11.48 -7.59
CA LEU A 204 1.69 10.61 -6.85
C LEU A 204 1.85 9.14 -7.26
N VAL A 205 1.93 8.85 -8.55
CA VAL A 205 2.15 7.48 -9.05
C VAL A 205 3.53 6.96 -8.66
N ALA A 206 4.57 7.79 -8.69
CA ALA A 206 5.89 7.40 -8.19
C ALA A 206 5.84 7.01 -6.70
N TYR A 207 5.08 7.75 -5.89
CA TYR A 207 4.83 7.37 -4.50
C TYR A 207 4.11 6.04 -4.39
N LEU A 208 2.99 5.85 -5.09
CA LEU A 208 2.22 4.59 -5.06
C LEU A 208 3.09 3.40 -5.47
N LYS A 209 3.91 3.55 -6.51
CA LYS A 209 4.85 2.50 -6.95
C LYS A 209 5.97 2.22 -5.94
N SER A 210 6.30 3.17 -5.08
CA SER A 210 7.28 2.99 -4.00
C SER A 210 6.71 2.24 -2.78
N LEU A 211 5.39 2.06 -2.71
CA LEU A 211 4.74 1.36 -1.60
C LEU A 211 4.95 -0.16 -1.76
N ARG A 212 5.96 -0.65 -1.04
CA ARG A 212 6.38 -2.05 -1.05
C ARG A 212 6.81 -2.47 0.36
N GLN A 213 6.25 -3.56 0.86
CA GLN A 213 6.56 -4.19 2.13
C GLN A 213 6.81 -5.69 1.91
N ASP A 214 7.59 -6.02 0.89
CA ASP A 214 7.83 -7.39 0.43
C ASP A 214 9.10 -8.02 1.01
N VAL A 215 9.81 -7.28 1.85
CA VAL A 215 11.02 -7.76 2.50
C VAL A 215 10.67 -8.68 3.67
N ASN A 216 11.37 -9.81 3.78
CA ASN A 216 11.24 -10.72 4.91
C ASN A 216 11.97 -10.12 6.13
N LEU A 217 11.23 -9.89 7.21
CA LEU A 217 11.75 -9.35 8.46
C LEU A 217 11.63 -10.41 9.57
N PHE A 218 12.62 -10.46 10.45
CA PHE A 218 12.60 -11.39 11.58
C PHE A 218 11.38 -11.19 12.46
N GLU A 219 11.00 -9.95 12.71
CA GLU A 219 9.82 -9.57 13.49
C GLU A 219 8.48 -9.79 12.76
N ALA A 220 8.51 -9.98 11.45
CA ALA A 220 7.35 -10.27 10.63
C ALA A 220 7.70 -11.28 9.53
N PRO A 221 7.86 -12.55 9.87
CA PRO A 221 8.21 -13.58 8.91
C PRO A 221 7.15 -13.69 7.82
N MET A 222 7.59 -14.03 6.62
CA MET A 222 6.71 -14.21 5.47
C MET A 222 5.72 -15.36 5.75
N TYR A 223 4.45 -15.11 5.46
CA TYR A 223 3.43 -16.13 5.54
C TYR A 223 3.56 -17.10 4.35
N ALA A 224 3.97 -18.31 4.63
CA ALA A 224 3.94 -19.38 3.62
C ALA A 224 2.47 -19.82 3.44
N PRO A 225 1.87 -19.71 2.24
CA PRO A 225 0.55 -20.27 2.02
C PRO A 225 0.62 -21.78 2.33
N LYS A 226 -0.33 -22.28 3.12
CA LYS A 226 -0.47 -23.72 3.35
C LYS A 226 -0.54 -24.40 1.99
N ALA A 227 0.38 -25.30 1.71
CA ALA A 227 0.32 -26.12 0.51
C ALA A 227 -1.08 -26.75 0.47
N LYS A 228 -1.77 -26.61 -0.65
CA LYS A 228 -3.02 -27.35 -0.87
C LYS A 228 -2.64 -28.82 -0.84
N THR A 229 -2.86 -29.50 0.26
CA THR A 229 -2.83 -30.94 0.31
C THR A 229 -3.94 -31.42 -0.60
N ASN A 230 -3.58 -31.80 -1.82
CA ASN A 230 -4.47 -32.57 -2.66
C ASN A 230 -4.72 -33.86 -1.87
N ALA A 231 -5.91 -33.96 -1.28
CA ALA A 231 -6.39 -35.20 -0.72
C ALA A 231 -6.48 -36.17 -1.90
N VAL A 232 -5.49 -37.01 -2.03
CA VAL A 232 -5.55 -38.18 -2.91
C VAL A 232 -6.67 -39.03 -2.30
N SER A 233 -7.83 -38.99 -2.94
CA SER A 233 -8.92 -39.93 -2.70
C SER A 233 -8.38 -41.33 -2.92
N GLN A 234 -8.05 -42.02 -1.85
CA GLN A 234 -7.81 -43.46 -1.90
C GLN A 234 -9.19 -44.11 -2.09
N THR A 235 -9.49 -44.39 -3.34
CA THR A 235 -10.59 -45.30 -3.70
C THR A 235 -10.19 -46.68 -3.16
N ALA A 236 -10.79 -47.04 -2.03
CA ALA A 236 -10.70 -48.40 -1.51
C ALA A 236 -11.38 -49.34 -2.51
N THR A 237 -10.62 -50.05 -3.26
CA THR A 237 -11.09 -51.24 -4.00
C THR A 237 -11.35 -52.37 -2.99
N ASN A 238 -12.58 -52.47 -2.53
CA ASN A 238 -13.02 -53.68 -1.86
C ASN A 238 -13.15 -54.77 -2.91
N GLY A 239 -12.16 -55.63 -3.03
CA GLY A 239 -12.28 -56.89 -3.69
C GLY A 239 -13.14 -57.83 -2.84
N ALA A 240 -14.33 -58.13 -3.35
CA ALA A 240 -15.12 -59.24 -2.88
C ALA A 240 -14.70 -60.50 -3.62
N ALA A 241 -14.06 -61.43 -2.91
CA ALA A 241 -13.93 -62.80 -3.31
C ALA A 241 -15.21 -63.53 -2.83
N LYS A 242 -15.92 -64.09 -3.71
CA LYS A 242 -16.59 -65.35 -3.90
C LYS A 242 -17.84 -65.20 -4.73
#